data_f6aa365aa07eed9514d09baa36f311b5
#
_entry.id   f6aa365aa07eed9514d09baa36f311b5
#
_cell.length_a   1.000
_cell.length_b   1.000
_cell.length_c   1.000
_cell.angle_alpha   90.00
_cell.angle_beta   90.00
_cell.angle_gamma   90.00
#
_symmetry.space_group_name_H-M   'P 1'
#
loop_
_entity.id
_entity.type
_entity.pdbx_description
1 polymer ?
#
loop_
_entity_poly.entity_id
_entity_poly.type
_entity_poly.pdbx_seq_one_letter_code
_entity_poly.pdbx_strand_id
1 'polypeptide(L)'
;LVYHVTESGNLRLAWDLNFYTQDYKHLWSVRIDAVEAKLLDKQDWVISCNFGNTNHKDHKHNFFFNKLGYKESEASLLEIQSGSYRVLPFEIESPNHGSRQLLSTPHNVLASPYGWHDTNAAAGAEYTYTRGNNVFAQEDINGNNGFGARPDGGATLLFDFPYGGNAVAATTYTDAATTNLFYMNNMMHDVWYHYGFNELNGNFQSNNYSRGPATAPLGAGDYVLADSQDGGGTNNANFSTPVDGSIPRMQMYLWDVGPRQKILTVNAPAIIAGQYDAAENAFDPGHVPVPLAPGITSDLILYNDATPDNTDACETAVNGALLSGKIVILRRGVCAFVDKVLNAQAAGATAVIVVNNDTAN
;
A
#
# COMPACT_ATOMS: atom_id res chain seq x y z
N LEU A 1 -14.99 -24.64 6.88
CA LEU A 1 -15.72 -24.56 8.15
C LEU A 1 -14.78 -24.00 9.22
N VAL A 2 -15.29 -23.04 9.98
CA VAL A 2 -14.56 -22.36 11.06
C VAL A 2 -15.43 -22.32 12.30
N TYR A 3 -14.83 -22.08 13.46
CA TYR A 3 -15.60 -21.73 14.66
C TYR A 3 -15.73 -20.21 14.77
N HIS A 4 -16.94 -19.72 14.83
CA HIS A 4 -17.25 -18.30 15.01
C HIS A 4 -17.70 -18.05 16.45
N VAL A 5 -17.14 -17.02 17.09
CA VAL A 5 -17.56 -16.56 18.41
C VAL A 5 -18.65 -15.52 18.23
N THR A 6 -19.85 -15.82 18.68
CA THR A 6 -20.98 -14.87 18.62
C THR A 6 -20.79 -13.72 19.61
N GLU A 7 -21.54 -12.65 19.46
CA GLU A 7 -21.52 -11.50 20.40
C GLU A 7 -21.83 -11.91 21.85
N SER A 8 -22.57 -13.00 22.05
CA SER A 8 -22.83 -13.59 23.36
C SER A 8 -21.71 -14.49 23.90
N GLY A 9 -20.60 -14.63 23.16
CA GLY A 9 -19.45 -15.44 23.55
C GLY A 9 -19.58 -16.93 23.27
N ASN A 10 -20.67 -17.37 22.60
CA ASN A 10 -20.86 -18.77 22.25
C ASN A 10 -20.10 -19.15 20.97
N LEU A 11 -19.54 -20.35 20.93
CA LEU A 11 -18.95 -20.91 19.73
C LEU A 11 -20.00 -21.54 18.83
N ARG A 12 -20.02 -21.15 17.56
CA ARG A 12 -20.87 -21.72 16.51
C ARG A 12 -20.00 -22.22 15.36
N LEU A 13 -20.33 -23.40 14.85
CA LEU A 13 -19.71 -23.91 13.63
C LEU A 13 -20.29 -23.13 12.44
N ALA A 14 -19.41 -22.57 11.61
CA ALA A 14 -19.82 -21.71 10.51
C ALA A 14 -19.13 -22.06 9.19
N TRP A 15 -19.81 -21.85 8.10
CA TRP A 15 -19.21 -21.70 6.79
C TRP A 15 -18.57 -20.32 6.69
N ASP A 16 -17.31 -20.26 6.32
CA ASP A 16 -16.58 -19.03 6.04
C ASP A 16 -16.42 -18.91 4.53
N LEU A 17 -17.03 -17.89 3.96
CA LEU A 17 -17.17 -17.71 2.51
C LEU A 17 -16.75 -16.31 2.11
N ASN A 18 -15.95 -16.20 1.07
CA ASN A 18 -15.57 -14.93 0.46
C ASN A 18 -16.04 -14.94 -1.00
N PHE A 19 -16.73 -13.88 -1.42
CA PHE A 19 -17.20 -13.75 -2.79
C PHE A 19 -17.36 -12.29 -3.21
N TYR A 20 -17.05 -12.01 -4.48
CA TYR A 20 -17.35 -10.73 -5.10
C TYR A 20 -18.83 -10.66 -5.50
N THR A 21 -19.41 -9.48 -5.41
CA THR A 21 -20.66 -9.17 -6.11
C THR A 21 -20.42 -9.17 -7.63
N GLN A 22 -21.47 -9.38 -8.43
CA GLN A 22 -21.34 -9.42 -9.90
C GLN A 22 -20.83 -8.11 -10.51
N ASP A 23 -21.00 -6.99 -9.81
CA ASP A 23 -20.50 -5.67 -10.19
C ASP A 23 -19.11 -5.38 -9.65
N TYR A 24 -18.48 -6.35 -8.96
CA TYR A 24 -17.16 -6.26 -8.33
C TYR A 24 -16.98 -5.11 -7.32
N LYS A 25 -18.09 -4.48 -6.88
CA LYS A 25 -18.02 -3.36 -5.93
C LYS A 25 -17.87 -3.79 -4.48
N HIS A 26 -18.13 -5.05 -4.19
CA HIS A 26 -18.05 -5.59 -2.84
C HIS A 26 -17.37 -6.96 -2.85
N LEU A 27 -16.43 -7.16 -1.94
CA LEU A 27 -15.89 -8.47 -1.59
C LEU A 27 -16.42 -8.86 -0.21
N TRP A 28 -17.50 -9.60 -0.21
CA TRP A 28 -18.11 -10.01 1.04
C TRP A 28 -17.35 -11.16 1.67
N SER A 29 -16.95 -10.99 2.94
CA SER A 29 -16.59 -12.08 3.85
C SER A 29 -17.80 -12.35 4.73
N VAL A 30 -18.36 -13.55 4.63
CA VAL A 30 -19.58 -13.92 5.37
C VAL A 30 -19.38 -15.22 6.15
N ARG A 31 -19.94 -15.25 7.34
CA ARG A 31 -20.02 -16.46 8.17
C ARG A 31 -21.46 -16.86 8.34
N ILE A 32 -21.77 -18.08 7.89
CA ILE A 32 -23.12 -18.64 7.95
C ILE A 32 -23.10 -19.83 8.91
N ASP A 33 -24.00 -19.85 9.88
CA ASP A 33 -24.15 -20.99 10.79
C ASP A 33 -24.34 -22.29 10.02
N ALA A 34 -23.47 -23.25 10.27
CA ALA A 34 -23.45 -24.51 9.50
C ALA A 34 -24.64 -25.43 9.82
N VAL A 35 -25.36 -25.18 10.90
CA VAL A 35 -26.53 -25.97 11.36
C VAL A 35 -27.84 -25.26 11.02
N GLU A 36 -27.90 -23.96 11.34
CA GLU A 36 -29.16 -23.19 11.23
C GLU A 36 -29.26 -22.41 9.92
N ALA A 37 -28.19 -22.37 9.10
CA ALA A 37 -28.09 -21.62 7.86
C ALA A 37 -28.40 -20.09 8.03
N LYS A 38 -28.09 -19.55 9.21
CA LYS A 38 -28.28 -18.14 9.53
C LYS A 38 -26.98 -17.37 9.34
N LEU A 39 -27.09 -16.14 8.89
CA LEU A 39 -25.95 -15.22 8.84
C LEU A 39 -25.50 -14.91 10.26
N LEU A 40 -24.22 -15.19 10.57
CA LEU A 40 -23.57 -14.91 11.84
C LEU A 40 -22.73 -13.61 11.77
N ASP A 41 -22.03 -13.39 10.64
CA ASP A 41 -21.20 -12.23 10.43
C ASP A 41 -21.10 -11.91 8.94
N LYS A 42 -20.95 -10.62 8.62
CA LYS A 42 -20.79 -10.15 7.25
C LYS A 42 -19.92 -8.91 7.25
N GLN A 43 -18.83 -8.95 6.48
CA GLN A 43 -17.90 -7.84 6.31
C GLN A 43 -17.65 -7.60 4.82
N ASP A 44 -17.54 -6.34 4.43
CA ASP A 44 -17.11 -5.96 3.10
C ASP A 44 -15.60 -5.67 3.15
N TRP A 45 -14.83 -6.36 2.33
CA TRP A 45 -13.39 -6.19 2.24
C TRP A 45 -12.98 -5.23 1.12
N VAL A 46 -13.94 -4.79 0.29
CA VAL A 46 -13.68 -3.72 -0.66
C VAL A 46 -13.85 -2.38 0.04
N ILE A 47 -12.78 -1.66 0.19
CA ILE A 47 -12.78 -0.26 0.60
C ILE A 47 -12.85 0.56 -0.68
N SER A 48 -14.02 1.11 -0.99
CA SER A 48 -14.19 2.00 -2.12
C SER A 48 -14.01 3.45 -1.66
N CYS A 49 -12.99 4.12 -2.17
CA CYS A 49 -12.82 5.56 -2.03
C CYS A 49 -13.66 6.26 -3.09
N ASN A 50 -14.64 7.03 -2.67
CA ASN A 50 -15.46 7.83 -3.58
C ASN A 50 -14.69 9.13 -3.92
N PHE A 51 -13.80 9.07 -4.91
CA PHE A 51 -13.06 10.22 -5.42
C PHE A 51 -14.01 11.20 -6.10
N GLY A 52 -14.59 12.13 -5.37
CA GLY A 52 -15.41 13.18 -5.95
C GLY A 52 -16.60 13.67 -5.14
N ASN A 53 -16.88 13.12 -3.99
CA ASN A 53 -17.98 13.59 -3.15
C ASN A 53 -17.45 14.24 -1.86
N THR A 54 -17.49 15.58 -1.82
CA THR A 54 -17.00 16.40 -0.70
C THR A 54 -17.89 16.34 0.57
N ASN A 55 -18.85 15.42 0.62
CA ASN A 55 -19.78 15.25 1.75
C ASN A 55 -19.51 13.99 2.57
N HIS A 56 -18.25 13.81 3.03
CA HIS A 56 -17.89 12.73 3.96
C HIS A 56 -18.29 13.02 5.43
N LYS A 57 -19.52 13.44 5.69
CA LYS A 57 -19.96 13.66 7.08
C LYS A 57 -20.53 12.42 7.79
N ASP A 58 -20.74 11.30 7.10
CA ASP A 58 -21.52 10.19 7.65
C ASP A 58 -20.85 8.79 7.65
N HIS A 59 -19.57 8.67 7.31
CA HIS A 59 -18.88 7.41 7.55
C HIS A 59 -18.30 7.40 8.97
N LYS A 60 -19.09 6.94 9.91
CA LYS A 60 -18.60 6.58 11.26
C LYS A 60 -17.74 5.32 11.15
N HIS A 61 -16.47 5.48 10.81
CA HIS A 61 -15.46 4.41 10.91
C HIS A 61 -15.11 4.06 12.38
N ASN A 62 -15.92 4.48 13.33
CA ASN A 62 -15.81 4.09 14.74
C ASN A 62 -15.96 2.58 15.00
N PHE A 63 -16.30 1.79 13.97
CA PHE A 63 -16.57 0.37 14.15
C PHE A 63 -15.29 -0.45 14.39
N PHE A 64 -14.19 -0.09 13.72
CA PHE A 64 -12.94 -0.85 13.81
C PHE A 64 -12.27 -0.69 15.17
N PHE A 65 -12.14 0.54 15.65
CA PHE A 65 -11.45 0.82 16.91
C PHE A 65 -12.26 0.43 18.16
N ASN A 66 -13.59 0.55 18.13
CA ASN A 66 -14.44 0.11 19.25
C ASN A 66 -14.49 -1.41 19.40
N LYS A 67 -14.39 -2.19 18.30
CA LYS A 67 -14.38 -3.65 18.35
C LYS A 67 -12.99 -4.20 18.73
N LEU A 68 -11.92 -3.47 18.46
CA LEU A 68 -10.55 -3.80 18.87
C LEU A 68 -10.25 -3.44 20.33
N GLY A 69 -11.23 -2.95 21.09
CA GLY A 69 -11.02 -2.58 22.49
C GLY A 69 -10.11 -1.36 22.66
N TYR A 70 -10.03 -0.48 21.66
CA TYR A 70 -9.40 0.82 21.77
C TYR A 70 -10.22 1.71 22.71
N LYS A 71 -10.28 1.34 23.98
CA LYS A 71 -10.49 2.29 25.04
C LYS A 71 -9.16 2.97 25.24
N GLU A 72 -9.15 4.30 25.23
CA GLU A 72 -8.10 5.04 25.92
C GLU A 72 -7.95 4.38 27.30
N SER A 73 -6.97 3.47 27.44
CA SER A 73 -6.65 2.96 28.75
C SER A 73 -6.05 4.15 29.50
N GLU A 74 -6.63 4.52 30.61
CA GLU A 74 -5.94 5.31 31.61
C GLU A 74 -4.64 4.54 31.90
N ALA A 75 -3.57 4.94 31.21
CA ALA A 75 -2.27 4.33 31.33
C ALA A 75 -1.83 4.49 32.78
N SER A 76 -1.59 3.39 33.44
CA SER A 76 -0.92 3.37 34.72
C SER A 76 0.40 4.12 34.58
N LEU A 77 0.63 5.05 35.43
CA LEU A 77 1.67 6.01 35.76
C LEU A 77 3.16 5.57 35.63
N LEU A 78 3.55 4.81 34.63
CA LEU A 78 4.90 4.84 34.12
C LEU A 78 4.90 5.90 33.03
N GLU A 79 5.70 6.95 33.17
CA GLU A 79 5.93 7.94 32.12
C GLU A 79 6.59 7.22 30.93
N ILE A 80 5.76 6.57 30.11
CA ILE A 80 6.18 6.05 28.81
C ILE A 80 6.48 7.29 28.00
N GLN A 81 7.73 7.51 27.64
CA GLN A 81 8.13 8.60 26.77
C GLN A 81 7.62 8.31 25.36
N SER A 82 6.40 8.74 25.10
CA SER A 82 5.72 8.53 23.84
C SER A 82 5.88 9.74 22.96
N GLY A 83 6.22 9.52 21.68
CA GLY A 83 6.41 10.59 20.71
C GLY A 83 5.11 11.28 20.31
N SER A 84 5.26 12.47 19.73
CA SER A 84 4.19 13.21 19.06
C SER A 84 4.55 13.37 17.57
N TYR A 85 3.60 13.05 16.68
CA TYR A 85 3.86 12.94 15.24
C TYR A 85 2.85 13.78 14.46
N ARG A 86 3.32 14.70 13.62
CA ARG A 86 2.50 15.43 12.65
C ARG A 86 2.33 14.60 11.39
N VAL A 87 1.25 13.86 11.30
CA VAL A 87 1.02 12.84 10.26
C VAL A 87 -0.40 12.89 9.71
N LEU A 88 -0.66 12.18 8.64
CA LEU A 88 -2.00 11.80 8.23
C LEU A 88 -2.46 10.67 9.18
N PRO A 89 -3.53 10.86 9.97
CA PRO A 89 -4.06 9.82 10.84
C PRO A 89 -4.44 8.57 10.04
N PHE A 90 -4.42 7.41 10.68
CA PHE A 90 -4.65 6.10 10.06
C PHE A 90 -5.87 6.02 9.13
N GLU A 91 -6.93 6.78 9.40
CA GLU A 91 -8.14 6.79 8.56
C GLU A 91 -8.07 7.75 7.37
N ILE A 92 -6.99 8.52 7.23
CA ILE A 92 -6.81 9.50 6.17
C ILE A 92 -5.76 8.99 5.19
N GLU A 93 -6.19 8.63 3.99
CA GLU A 93 -5.33 8.01 2.99
C GLU A 93 -4.29 8.95 2.38
N SER A 94 -4.67 10.22 2.19
CA SER A 94 -3.79 11.20 1.56
C SER A 94 -4.15 12.64 1.95
N PRO A 95 -3.30 13.62 1.65
CA PRO A 95 -3.60 15.03 1.87
C PRO A 95 -4.86 15.53 1.14
N ASN A 96 -5.35 14.82 0.13
CA ASN A 96 -6.59 15.14 -0.58
C ASN A 96 -7.84 14.72 0.21
N HIS A 97 -7.70 13.78 1.14
CA HIS A 97 -8.82 13.22 1.92
C HIS A 97 -8.93 13.83 3.33
N GLY A 98 -7.90 14.53 3.79
CA GLY A 98 -7.92 15.19 5.09
C GLY A 98 -6.61 15.88 5.46
N SER A 99 -6.62 16.55 6.59
CA SER A 99 -5.47 17.31 7.08
C SER A 99 -4.57 16.45 7.96
N ARG A 100 -3.27 16.72 7.93
CA ARG A 100 -2.32 16.20 8.90
C ARG A 100 -2.67 16.68 10.32
N GLN A 101 -2.52 15.80 11.29
CA GLN A 101 -2.78 16.07 12.70
C GLN A 101 -1.54 15.78 13.53
N LEU A 102 -1.36 16.50 14.63
CA LEU A 102 -0.34 16.17 15.62
C LEU A 102 -0.94 15.18 16.61
N LEU A 103 -0.52 13.93 16.52
CA LEU A 103 -0.98 12.84 17.36
C LEU A 103 0.05 12.60 18.46
N SER A 104 -0.38 12.61 19.72
CA SER A 104 0.47 12.29 20.86
C SER A 104 0.17 10.87 21.33
N THR A 105 1.21 10.10 21.67
CA THR A 105 1.08 8.74 22.19
C THR A 105 0.19 7.79 21.36
N PRO A 106 0.35 7.71 20.03
CA PRO A 106 -0.58 6.93 19.21
C PRO A 106 -0.39 5.40 19.30
N HIS A 107 0.63 4.90 20.00
CA HIS A 107 0.93 3.47 20.09
C HIS A 107 -0.13 2.69 20.89
N ASN A 108 -0.28 1.42 20.53
CA ASN A 108 -1.09 0.48 21.29
C ASN A 108 -0.27 -0.16 22.41
N VAL A 109 -0.71 -0.02 23.66
CA VAL A 109 0.03 -0.49 24.85
C VAL A 109 0.17 -2.02 24.92
N LEU A 110 -0.64 -2.79 24.23
CA LEU A 110 -0.50 -4.23 24.18
C LEU A 110 0.57 -4.66 23.17
N ALA A 111 0.53 -4.06 21.98
CA ALA A 111 1.45 -4.37 20.88
C ALA A 111 2.82 -3.70 21.09
N SER A 112 2.84 -2.47 21.60
CA SER A 112 4.03 -1.65 21.81
C SER A 112 4.09 -1.12 23.27
N PRO A 113 4.33 -2.00 24.24
CA PRO A 113 4.11 -1.70 25.67
C PRO A 113 5.02 -0.61 26.25
N TYR A 114 6.14 -0.32 25.60
CA TYR A 114 7.09 0.72 26.00
C TYR A 114 7.11 1.91 25.02
N GLY A 115 6.13 1.99 24.12
CA GLY A 115 6.10 2.97 23.04
C GLY A 115 6.91 2.52 21.83
N TRP A 116 6.84 3.33 20.75
CA TRP A 116 7.47 2.93 19.49
C TRP A 116 8.97 3.12 19.43
N HIS A 117 9.58 3.96 20.27
CA HIS A 117 11.03 4.26 20.26
C HIS A 117 11.85 3.41 21.24
N ASP A 118 11.19 2.55 22.01
CA ASP A 118 11.85 1.59 22.89
C ASP A 118 12.36 0.40 22.09
N THR A 119 13.52 -0.13 22.48
CA THR A 119 14.09 -1.38 21.94
C THR A 119 14.68 -2.31 22.99
N ASN A 120 14.69 -1.88 24.28
CA ASN A 120 15.35 -2.58 25.35
C ASN A 120 14.42 -3.16 26.42
N ALA A 121 13.11 -2.95 26.28
CA ALA A 121 12.08 -3.36 27.25
C ALA A 121 12.17 -2.64 28.61
N ALA A 122 12.71 -1.44 28.62
CA ALA A 122 12.75 -0.55 29.78
C ALA A 122 12.07 0.78 29.46
N ALA A 123 11.54 1.50 30.44
CA ALA A 123 10.89 2.77 30.19
C ALA A 123 11.89 3.80 29.66
N GLY A 124 11.55 4.44 28.53
CA GLY A 124 12.37 5.43 27.84
C GLY A 124 12.51 5.14 26.35
N ALA A 125 13.12 6.06 25.64
CA ALA A 125 13.39 5.91 24.21
C ALA A 125 14.89 5.78 23.98
N GLU A 126 15.31 4.74 23.25
CA GLU A 126 16.73 4.57 22.86
C GLU A 126 17.09 5.45 21.68
N TYR A 127 16.09 5.89 20.90
CA TYR A 127 16.30 6.70 19.71
C TYR A 127 15.42 7.93 19.71
N THR A 128 15.99 9.07 19.38
CA THR A 128 15.25 10.34 19.22
C THR A 128 14.80 10.56 17.77
N TYR A 129 15.23 9.72 16.85
CA TYR A 129 14.86 9.75 15.44
C TYR A 129 13.89 8.61 15.08
N THR A 130 13.47 8.54 13.82
CA THR A 130 12.45 7.60 13.33
C THR A 130 12.92 6.14 13.34
N ARG A 131 13.29 5.66 14.51
CA ARG A 131 13.64 4.27 14.83
C ARG A 131 13.04 3.86 16.16
N GLY A 132 12.67 2.58 16.24
CA GLY A 132 12.21 1.93 17.45
C GLY A 132 12.16 0.43 17.31
N ASN A 133 11.25 -0.21 18.06
CA ASN A 133 11.14 -1.66 18.09
C ASN A 133 10.65 -2.26 16.77
N ASN A 134 9.66 -1.63 16.16
CA ASN A 134 8.95 -2.21 15.01
C ASN A 134 9.50 -1.73 13.67
N VAL A 135 10.01 -0.51 13.64
CA VAL A 135 10.36 0.20 12.39
C VAL A 135 11.62 1.03 12.57
N PHE A 136 12.42 1.04 11.52
CA PHE A 136 13.46 2.02 11.27
C PHE A 136 13.15 2.70 9.92
N ALA A 137 12.63 3.93 9.96
CA ALA A 137 12.32 4.70 8.77
C ALA A 137 13.40 5.74 8.48
N GLN A 138 13.80 5.83 7.22
CA GLN A 138 14.82 6.74 6.70
C GLN A 138 14.48 7.13 5.27
N GLU A 139 15.19 8.09 4.68
CA GLU A 139 15.15 8.30 3.23
C GLU A 139 16.19 7.41 2.52
N ASP A 140 15.93 7.06 1.27
CA ASP A 140 16.90 6.46 0.36
C ASP A 140 16.81 7.08 -1.03
N ILE A 141 16.91 8.42 -1.10
CA ILE A 141 16.79 9.19 -2.35
C ILE A 141 17.82 8.72 -3.40
N ASN A 142 18.94 8.17 -2.94
CA ASN A 142 19.99 7.66 -3.83
C ASN A 142 19.70 6.24 -4.36
N GLY A 143 18.70 5.53 -3.85
CA GLY A 143 18.34 4.17 -4.25
C GLY A 143 19.44 3.14 -4.05
N ASN A 144 20.30 3.33 -3.04
CA ASN A 144 21.46 2.48 -2.82
C ASN A 144 21.30 1.51 -1.65
N ASN A 145 20.15 1.52 -1.00
CA ASN A 145 19.81 0.72 0.18
C ASN A 145 20.76 0.96 1.38
N GLY A 146 21.44 2.11 1.40
CA GLY A 146 22.34 2.51 2.47
C GLY A 146 21.64 3.20 3.63
N PHE A 147 22.42 3.86 4.49
CA PHE A 147 21.88 4.69 5.55
C PHE A 147 21.56 6.09 5.00
N GLY A 148 20.28 6.48 5.11
CA GLY A 148 19.78 7.79 4.73
C GLY A 148 19.57 8.75 5.90
N ALA A 149 19.14 9.98 5.60
CA ALA A 149 18.72 10.95 6.59
C ALA A 149 17.44 10.48 7.30
N ARG A 150 17.29 10.88 8.55
CA ARG A 150 16.22 10.48 9.46
C ARG A 150 15.73 11.67 10.23
N PRO A 151 14.41 11.93 10.26
CA PRO A 151 13.85 12.96 11.14
C PRO A 151 14.22 12.69 12.60
N ASP A 152 14.64 13.72 13.30
CA ASP A 152 14.95 13.68 14.72
C ASP A 152 13.94 14.53 15.50
N GLY A 153 13.19 13.89 16.41
CA GLY A 153 12.21 14.53 17.29
C GLY A 153 12.82 15.14 18.55
N GLY A 154 14.14 15.00 18.73
CA GLY A 154 14.87 15.46 19.91
C GLY A 154 14.46 14.74 21.19
N ALA A 155 14.90 15.24 22.33
CA ALA A 155 14.63 14.63 23.64
C ALA A 155 13.14 14.53 24.00
N THR A 156 12.30 15.31 23.35
CA THR A 156 10.83 15.28 23.57
C THR A 156 10.08 14.41 22.56
N LEU A 157 10.78 13.80 21.61
CA LEU A 157 10.22 13.00 20.54
C LEU A 157 9.10 13.74 19.77
N LEU A 158 9.32 15.02 19.48
CA LEU A 158 8.36 15.84 18.73
C LEU A 158 8.71 15.83 17.24
N PHE A 159 7.98 15.04 16.46
CA PHE A 159 8.13 14.92 15.02
C PHE A 159 7.11 15.80 14.29
N ASP A 160 7.31 17.12 14.36
CA ASP A 160 6.43 18.13 13.74
C ASP A 160 7.15 18.87 12.60
N PHE A 161 7.25 18.21 11.46
CA PHE A 161 7.94 18.72 10.27
C PHE A 161 6.96 19.32 9.27
N PRO A 162 7.35 20.40 8.56
CA PRO A 162 6.47 21.05 7.60
C PRO A 162 6.20 20.14 6.40
N TYR A 163 4.97 20.25 5.88
CA TYR A 163 4.54 19.69 4.61
C TYR A 163 4.16 20.84 3.69
N GLY A 164 4.88 21.01 2.60
CA GLY A 164 4.69 22.17 1.69
C GLY A 164 3.41 22.13 0.86
N GLY A 165 2.60 21.07 1.01
CA GLY A 165 1.38 20.88 0.22
C GLY A 165 1.64 20.23 -1.14
N ASN A 166 0.55 20.02 -1.89
CA ASN A 166 0.59 19.31 -3.17
C ASN A 166 1.25 20.08 -4.33
N ALA A 167 1.57 21.35 -4.12
CA ALA A 167 2.15 22.21 -5.14
C ALA A 167 3.69 22.24 -5.15
N VAL A 168 4.33 21.59 -4.18
CA VAL A 168 5.80 21.54 -4.06
C VAL A 168 6.33 20.15 -4.32
N ALA A 169 7.59 20.07 -4.76
CA ALA A 169 8.24 18.79 -5.01
C ALA A 169 8.35 17.97 -3.72
N ALA A 170 8.09 16.66 -3.81
CA ALA A 170 8.12 15.74 -2.67
C ALA A 170 9.44 15.76 -1.91
N THR A 171 10.55 15.97 -2.61
CA THR A 171 11.89 16.08 -2.03
C THR A 171 12.09 17.29 -1.09
N THR A 172 11.13 18.23 -1.04
CA THR A 172 11.20 19.40 -0.14
C THR A 172 10.62 19.12 1.25
N TYR A 173 9.94 17.99 1.44
CA TYR A 173 9.33 17.60 2.72
C TYR A 173 9.66 16.16 3.14
N THR A 174 10.89 15.73 2.90
CA THR A 174 11.37 14.38 3.21
C THR A 174 11.17 14.00 4.66
N ASP A 175 11.45 14.92 5.62
CA ASP A 175 11.26 14.64 7.05
C ASP A 175 9.78 14.39 7.39
N ALA A 176 8.87 15.14 6.80
CA ALA A 176 7.44 14.91 6.97
C ALA A 176 6.99 13.58 6.35
N ALA A 177 7.52 13.21 5.18
CA ALA A 177 7.24 11.94 4.52
C ALA A 177 7.76 10.76 5.33
N THR A 178 9.01 10.81 5.78
CA THR A 178 9.64 9.76 6.59
C THR A 178 8.95 9.61 7.96
N THR A 179 8.53 10.72 8.58
CA THR A 179 7.73 10.69 9.81
C THR A 179 6.39 9.98 9.59
N ASN A 180 5.71 10.27 8.48
CA ASN A 180 4.44 9.61 8.15
C ASN A 180 4.65 8.11 7.85
N LEU A 181 5.74 7.74 7.18
CA LEU A 181 6.10 6.35 6.93
C LEU A 181 6.38 5.59 8.23
N PHE A 182 7.14 6.20 9.16
CA PHE A 182 7.39 5.64 10.49
C PHE A 182 6.07 5.41 11.26
N TYR A 183 5.20 6.42 11.29
CA TYR A 183 3.89 6.34 11.92
C TYR A 183 3.03 5.21 11.34
N MET A 184 2.89 5.16 10.01
CA MET A 184 2.01 4.18 9.36
C MET A 184 2.51 2.74 9.54
N ASN A 185 3.82 2.49 9.48
CA ASN A 185 4.37 1.16 9.74
C ASN A 185 4.12 0.71 11.19
N ASN A 186 4.30 1.60 12.16
CA ASN A 186 4.02 1.30 13.56
C ASN A 186 2.52 1.08 13.80
N MET A 187 1.64 1.88 13.18
CA MET A 187 0.19 1.67 13.24
C MET A 187 -0.20 0.32 12.64
N MET A 188 0.38 -0.07 11.51
CA MET A 188 0.12 -1.36 10.89
C MET A 188 0.61 -2.52 11.77
N HIS A 189 1.81 -2.40 12.38
CA HIS A 189 2.28 -3.37 13.36
C HIS A 189 1.25 -3.53 14.49
N ASP A 190 0.81 -2.43 15.11
CA ASP A 190 -0.10 -2.46 16.24
C ASP A 190 -1.49 -3.02 15.84
N VAL A 191 -1.97 -2.72 14.64
CA VAL A 191 -3.23 -3.28 14.11
C VAL A 191 -3.09 -4.79 13.89
N TRP A 192 -2.07 -5.23 13.14
CA TRP A 192 -1.90 -6.65 12.82
C TRP A 192 -1.58 -7.51 14.04
N TYR A 193 -0.98 -6.94 15.08
CA TYR A 193 -0.79 -7.60 16.37
C TYR A 193 -2.10 -8.15 16.93
N HIS A 194 -3.19 -7.36 16.86
CA HIS A 194 -4.51 -7.79 17.31
C HIS A 194 -5.16 -8.85 16.42
N TYR A 195 -4.67 -9.03 15.20
CA TYR A 195 -5.10 -10.11 14.30
C TYR A 195 -4.20 -11.35 14.38
N GLY A 196 -3.30 -11.38 15.35
CA GLY A 196 -2.46 -12.56 15.63
C GLY A 196 -1.08 -12.51 15.00
N PHE A 197 -0.69 -11.45 14.30
CA PHE A 197 0.68 -11.25 13.86
C PHE A 197 1.50 -10.65 15.02
N ASN A 198 1.84 -11.49 15.96
CA ASN A 198 2.53 -11.16 17.21
C ASN A 198 3.83 -11.96 17.35
N GLU A 199 4.50 -11.82 18.46
CA GLU A 199 5.82 -12.41 18.73
C GLU A 199 5.83 -13.97 18.65
N LEU A 200 4.68 -14.61 18.85
CA LEU A 200 4.55 -16.07 18.68
C LEU A 200 4.39 -16.49 17.21
N ASN A 201 4.05 -15.57 16.35
CA ASN A 201 3.73 -15.79 14.95
C ASN A 201 4.66 -15.04 13.99
N GLY A 202 5.86 -14.63 14.45
CA GLY A 202 6.91 -14.05 13.63
C GLY A 202 6.61 -12.63 13.16
N ASN A 203 6.10 -11.77 14.05
CA ASN A 203 5.97 -10.35 13.77
C ASN A 203 7.33 -9.65 13.72
N PHE A 204 7.37 -8.49 13.09
CA PHE A 204 8.61 -7.74 12.87
C PHE A 204 8.93 -6.83 14.05
N GLN A 205 9.94 -7.20 14.85
CA GLN A 205 10.36 -6.45 16.03
C GLN A 205 11.86 -6.58 16.30
N SER A 206 12.49 -5.52 16.82
CA SER A 206 13.87 -5.59 17.34
C SER A 206 13.95 -6.47 18.59
N ASN A 207 12.93 -6.39 19.45
CA ASN A 207 12.86 -7.07 20.73
C ASN A 207 11.45 -7.65 20.93
N ASN A 208 11.36 -8.95 21.13
CA ASN A 208 10.10 -9.66 21.33
C ASN A 208 9.61 -9.61 22.79
N TYR A 209 10.21 -8.80 23.65
CA TYR A 209 9.79 -8.59 25.06
C TYR A 209 9.57 -9.86 25.87
N SER A 210 10.34 -10.92 25.58
CA SER A 210 10.17 -12.26 26.15
C SER A 210 8.77 -12.88 25.93
N ARG A 211 8.02 -12.41 24.93
CA ARG A 211 6.70 -12.93 24.55
C ARG A 211 6.76 -13.92 23.39
N GLY A 212 7.92 -14.07 22.76
CA GLY A 212 8.16 -15.04 21.69
C GLY A 212 8.26 -16.47 22.21
N PRO A 213 8.35 -17.48 21.33
CA PRO A 213 8.49 -18.86 21.74
C PRO A 213 9.78 -19.07 22.53
N ALA A 214 9.73 -19.95 23.56
CA ALA A 214 10.87 -20.25 24.42
C ALA A 214 12.02 -20.98 23.71
N THR A 215 11.76 -21.52 22.52
CA THR A 215 12.75 -22.21 21.68
C THR A 215 12.97 -21.39 20.40
N ALA A 216 14.15 -20.79 20.31
CA ALA A 216 14.57 -20.02 19.14
C ALA A 216 14.54 -20.86 17.83
N PRO A 217 14.38 -20.26 16.65
CA PRO A 217 14.66 -18.87 16.35
C PRO A 217 13.49 -18.10 15.71
N LEU A 218 12.40 -17.90 16.38
CA LEU A 218 11.46 -16.87 15.94
C LEU A 218 12.05 -15.55 16.44
N GLY A 219 12.70 -14.84 15.51
CA GLY A 219 13.76 -13.93 15.80
C GLY A 219 13.27 -12.56 16.21
N ALA A 220 13.83 -12.08 17.26
CA ALA A 220 14.01 -10.65 17.46
C ALA A 220 15.11 -10.12 16.51
N GLY A 221 15.08 -8.82 16.22
CA GLY A 221 16.09 -8.17 15.37
C GLY A 221 15.65 -7.92 13.94
N ASP A 222 14.39 -8.17 13.62
CA ASP A 222 13.80 -8.10 12.29
C ASP A 222 12.78 -6.95 12.11
N TYR A 223 13.01 -5.84 12.76
CA TYR A 223 12.24 -4.60 12.55
C TYR A 223 12.17 -4.22 11.06
N VAL A 224 11.08 -3.60 10.64
CA VAL A 224 10.94 -3.15 9.25
C VAL A 224 11.91 -2.00 8.97
N LEU A 225 12.80 -2.17 7.99
CA LEU A 225 13.58 -1.08 7.42
C LEU A 225 12.74 -0.43 6.32
N ALA A 226 12.30 0.80 6.54
CA ALA A 226 11.37 1.51 5.68
C ALA A 226 12.03 2.71 5.02
N ASP A 227 12.21 2.64 3.70
CA ASP A 227 12.85 3.68 2.90
C ASP A 227 11.80 4.59 2.27
N SER A 228 11.80 5.86 2.66
CA SER A 228 10.93 6.89 2.09
C SER A 228 11.61 7.58 0.91
N GLN A 229 10.83 7.95 -0.09
CA GLN A 229 11.31 8.62 -1.30
C GLN A 229 12.49 7.89 -1.95
N ASP A 230 12.44 6.55 -1.94
CA ASP A 230 13.48 5.68 -2.46
C ASP A 230 13.73 5.95 -3.95
N GLY A 231 14.99 6.18 -4.30
CA GLY A 231 15.44 6.48 -5.66
C GLY A 231 15.66 5.24 -6.53
N GLY A 232 15.44 4.04 -6.00
CA GLY A 232 15.58 2.77 -6.74
C GLY A 232 14.48 2.52 -7.77
N GLY A 233 13.44 3.36 -7.81
CA GLY A 233 12.35 3.27 -8.77
C GLY A 233 11.41 4.47 -8.72
N THR A 234 10.34 4.43 -9.53
CA THR A 234 9.27 5.44 -9.55
C THR A 234 7.92 4.76 -9.72
N ASN A 235 6.83 5.44 -9.32
CA ASN A 235 5.44 5.02 -9.54
C ASN A 235 5.11 3.63 -9.00
N ASN A 236 5.76 3.21 -7.94
CA ASN A 236 5.61 1.89 -7.34
C ASN A 236 6.05 1.90 -5.88
N ALA A 237 5.91 0.76 -5.23
CA ALA A 237 6.45 0.42 -3.93
C ALA A 237 6.73 -1.08 -3.90
N ASN A 238 7.59 -1.53 -3.00
CA ASN A 238 7.77 -2.94 -2.73
C ASN A 238 7.95 -3.21 -1.23
N PHE A 239 7.72 -4.45 -0.86
CA PHE A 239 7.99 -4.95 0.48
C PHE A 239 8.55 -6.36 0.39
N SER A 240 9.72 -6.59 0.96
CA SER A 240 10.33 -7.92 1.05
C SER A 240 10.15 -8.50 2.45
N THR A 241 9.71 -9.76 2.51
CA THR A 241 9.51 -10.52 3.74
C THR A 241 10.46 -11.71 3.75
N PRO A 242 11.67 -11.56 4.26
CA PRO A 242 12.60 -12.67 4.40
C PRO A 242 12.12 -13.64 5.48
N VAL A 243 12.90 -14.69 5.73
CA VAL A 243 12.65 -15.59 6.86
C VAL A 243 12.73 -14.82 8.17
N ASP A 244 11.94 -15.24 9.15
CA ASP A 244 11.88 -14.68 10.49
C ASP A 244 13.28 -14.54 11.13
N GLY A 245 13.52 -13.41 11.81
CA GLY A 245 14.83 -13.00 12.31
C GLY A 245 15.75 -12.30 11.28
N SER A 246 15.30 -12.14 10.03
CA SER A 246 15.99 -11.35 9.02
C SER A 246 15.21 -10.07 8.74
N ILE A 247 15.91 -8.96 8.55
CA ILE A 247 15.30 -7.62 8.44
C ILE A 247 14.46 -7.50 7.15
N PRO A 248 13.14 -7.32 7.24
CA PRO A 248 12.29 -6.98 6.10
C PRO A 248 12.56 -5.53 5.64
N ARG A 249 12.33 -5.27 4.36
CA ARG A 249 12.53 -3.93 3.79
C ARG A 249 11.30 -3.48 3.03
N MET A 250 10.86 -2.25 3.30
CA MET A 250 9.84 -1.52 2.58
C MET A 250 10.49 -0.38 1.81
N GLN A 251 10.24 -0.30 0.50
CA GLN A 251 10.72 0.80 -0.36
C GLN A 251 9.52 1.53 -0.95
N MET A 252 9.42 2.82 -0.65
CA MET A 252 8.34 3.70 -1.10
C MET A 252 8.89 4.72 -2.07
N TYR A 253 8.65 4.49 -3.36
CA TYR A 253 9.16 5.32 -4.43
C TYR A 253 8.37 6.61 -4.58
N LEU A 254 8.97 7.59 -5.24
CA LEU A 254 8.26 8.78 -5.67
C LEU A 254 7.33 8.46 -6.85
N TRP A 255 6.18 9.08 -6.82
CA TRP A 255 5.24 9.05 -7.94
C TRP A 255 5.48 10.27 -8.81
N ASP A 256 5.74 10.03 -10.09
CA ASP A 256 5.83 11.10 -11.06
C ASP A 256 4.44 11.69 -11.27
N VAL A 257 4.22 12.85 -10.72
CA VAL A 257 3.12 13.72 -11.10
C VAL A 257 3.50 14.44 -12.40
N GLY A 258 3.81 13.69 -13.44
CA GLY A 258 3.76 14.27 -14.77
C GLY A 258 2.33 14.77 -14.98
N PRO A 259 2.11 15.97 -15.52
CA PRO A 259 0.78 16.36 -15.91
C PRO A 259 0.25 15.21 -16.76
N ARG A 260 -0.94 14.71 -16.45
CA ARG A 260 -1.64 13.77 -17.34
C ARG A 260 -1.68 14.47 -18.70
N GLN A 261 -0.71 14.15 -19.53
CA GLN A 261 -0.62 14.78 -20.84
C GLN A 261 -1.62 14.07 -21.71
N LYS A 262 -2.44 14.82 -22.40
CA LYS A 262 -3.31 14.30 -23.46
C LYS A 262 -2.46 13.92 -24.67
N ILE A 263 -1.61 12.93 -24.47
CA ILE A 263 -0.65 12.47 -25.48
C ILE A 263 -1.26 11.52 -26.50
N LEU A 264 -2.45 10.98 -26.23
CA LEU A 264 -3.17 10.10 -27.14
C LEU A 264 -4.32 10.88 -27.79
N THR A 265 -4.30 10.97 -29.12
CA THR A 265 -5.40 11.51 -29.91
C THR A 265 -5.99 10.41 -30.80
N VAL A 266 -7.28 10.12 -30.64
CA VAL A 266 -8.03 9.20 -31.51
C VAL A 266 -8.76 10.05 -32.55
N ASN A 267 -8.44 9.85 -33.82
CA ASN A 267 -9.00 10.63 -34.92
C ASN A 267 -10.31 10.04 -35.45
N ALA A 268 -10.48 8.74 -35.36
CA ALA A 268 -11.66 8.01 -35.86
C ALA A 268 -11.83 6.66 -35.13
N PRO A 269 -13.03 6.08 -35.07
CA PRO A 269 -14.31 6.63 -35.53
C PRO A 269 -14.82 7.77 -34.64
N ALA A 270 -15.74 8.59 -35.15
CA ALA A 270 -16.23 9.79 -34.47
C ALA A 270 -16.78 9.56 -33.05
N ILE A 271 -17.30 8.34 -32.78
CA ILE A 271 -17.88 7.98 -31.48
C ILE A 271 -16.83 7.93 -30.35
N ILE A 272 -15.56 7.73 -30.67
CA ILE A 272 -14.45 7.70 -29.74
C ILE A 272 -13.35 8.70 -30.11
N ALA A 273 -13.60 9.56 -31.08
CA ALA A 273 -12.63 10.59 -31.46
C ALA A 273 -12.44 11.59 -30.31
N GLY A 274 -11.18 11.93 -30.00
CA GLY A 274 -10.87 12.85 -28.92
C GLY A 274 -9.44 12.72 -28.43
N GLN A 275 -9.13 13.53 -27.43
CA GLN A 275 -7.87 13.45 -26.71
C GLN A 275 -8.05 12.71 -25.39
N TYR A 276 -7.18 11.77 -25.14
CA TYR A 276 -7.21 10.91 -23.96
C TYR A 276 -5.96 11.14 -23.12
N ASP A 277 -6.15 11.10 -21.81
CA ASP A 277 -5.05 11.13 -20.86
C ASP A 277 -4.29 9.80 -20.94
N ALA A 278 -3.00 9.91 -21.15
CA ALA A 278 -2.08 8.77 -21.11
C ALA A 278 -0.75 9.22 -20.50
N ALA A 279 -0.05 8.31 -19.89
CA ALA A 279 1.29 8.51 -19.38
C ALA A 279 2.24 7.55 -20.10
N GLU A 280 3.39 8.03 -20.50
CA GLU A 280 4.48 7.18 -20.94
C GLU A 280 5.10 6.49 -19.73
N ASN A 281 5.43 5.22 -19.86
CA ASN A 281 6.05 4.45 -18.79
C ASN A 281 7.17 3.57 -19.33
N ALA A 282 8.29 3.57 -18.62
CA ALA A 282 9.44 2.72 -18.88
C ALA A 282 9.35 1.47 -18.00
N PHE A 283 8.91 0.36 -18.58
CA PHE A 283 8.85 -0.92 -17.85
C PHE A 283 10.17 -1.71 -17.88
N ASP A 284 11.17 -1.24 -18.63
CA ASP A 284 12.47 -1.87 -18.81
C ASP A 284 13.52 -0.78 -19.07
N PRO A 285 14.78 -0.92 -18.59
CA PRO A 285 15.89 -0.03 -18.93
C PRO A 285 16.14 0.19 -20.43
N GLY A 286 15.60 -0.70 -21.28
CA GLY A 286 15.70 -0.62 -22.75
C GLY A 286 14.58 0.10 -23.46
N HIS A 287 13.64 0.72 -22.74
CA HIS A 287 12.50 1.37 -23.39
C HIS A 287 12.92 2.52 -24.33
N VAL A 288 12.23 2.62 -25.46
CA VAL A 288 12.43 3.72 -26.41
C VAL A 288 11.31 4.77 -26.17
N PRO A 289 11.66 6.03 -25.84
CA PRO A 289 10.67 7.07 -25.63
C PRO A 289 9.78 7.30 -26.86
N VAL A 290 8.50 7.55 -26.60
CA VAL A 290 7.57 7.93 -27.66
C VAL A 290 7.97 9.32 -28.20
N PRO A 291 8.19 9.49 -29.52
CA PRO A 291 8.59 10.78 -30.08
C PRO A 291 7.47 11.82 -29.87
N LEU A 292 7.81 12.97 -29.29
CA LEU A 292 6.85 14.02 -28.97
C LEU A 292 6.33 14.74 -30.22
N ALA A 293 7.14 14.87 -31.29
CA ALA A 293 6.75 15.50 -32.54
C ALA A 293 7.57 14.93 -33.71
N PRO A 294 6.93 14.48 -34.79
CA PRO A 294 5.49 14.53 -35.11
C PRO A 294 4.64 13.48 -34.37
N GLY A 295 5.21 12.68 -33.46
CA GLY A 295 4.53 11.57 -32.82
C GLY A 295 4.37 10.33 -33.71
N ILE A 296 3.71 9.30 -33.18
CA ILE A 296 3.37 8.08 -33.92
C ILE A 296 1.91 8.15 -34.32
N THR A 297 1.62 7.98 -35.61
CA THR A 297 0.24 7.89 -36.13
C THR A 297 0.07 6.58 -36.86
N SER A 298 -0.86 5.75 -36.41
CA SER A 298 -1.19 4.49 -37.04
C SER A 298 -2.60 4.05 -36.64
N ASP A 299 -3.09 2.96 -37.24
CA ASP A 299 -4.34 2.34 -36.81
C ASP A 299 -4.17 1.72 -35.42
N LEU A 300 -5.27 1.73 -34.63
CA LEU A 300 -5.37 1.07 -33.34
C LEU A 300 -5.90 -0.35 -33.54
N ILE A 301 -5.17 -1.36 -33.05
CA ILE A 301 -5.59 -2.75 -33.11
C ILE A 301 -5.57 -3.35 -31.71
N LEU A 302 -6.65 -4.03 -31.36
CA LEU A 302 -6.74 -4.75 -30.10
C LEU A 302 -5.92 -6.03 -30.19
N TYR A 303 -5.10 -6.29 -29.18
CA TYR A 303 -4.37 -7.56 -29.05
C TYR A 303 -5.34 -8.73 -28.84
N ASN A 304 -5.01 -9.88 -29.39
CA ASN A 304 -5.77 -11.12 -29.18
C ASN A 304 -4.81 -12.32 -29.10
N ASP A 305 -4.80 -13.02 -27.97
CA ASP A 305 -4.03 -14.23 -27.71
C ASP A 305 -4.88 -15.51 -27.58
N ALA A 306 -6.20 -15.38 -27.75
CA ALA A 306 -7.18 -16.50 -27.75
C ALA A 306 -7.34 -17.18 -26.36
N THR A 307 -6.80 -16.66 -25.29
CA THR A 307 -7.02 -17.19 -23.93
C THR A 307 -8.34 -16.68 -23.34
N PRO A 308 -8.76 -17.12 -22.16
CA PRO A 308 -9.99 -16.60 -21.55
C PRO A 308 -10.01 -15.08 -21.36
N ASP A 309 -8.86 -14.45 -21.07
CA ASP A 309 -8.66 -12.99 -21.15
C ASP A 309 -7.83 -12.65 -22.39
N ASN A 310 -8.46 -12.74 -23.53
CA ASN A 310 -7.82 -12.71 -24.84
C ASN A 310 -7.22 -11.37 -25.27
N THR A 311 -7.17 -10.38 -24.38
CA THR A 311 -6.69 -9.02 -24.68
C THR A 311 -5.59 -8.57 -23.73
N ASP A 312 -5.11 -9.43 -22.86
CA ASP A 312 -4.14 -9.08 -21.85
C ASP A 312 -2.68 -9.23 -22.30
N ALA A 313 -2.46 -9.85 -23.45
CA ALA A 313 -1.15 -10.07 -24.08
C ALA A 313 -0.15 -10.84 -23.21
N CYS A 314 -0.63 -11.75 -22.37
CA CYS A 314 0.23 -12.66 -21.63
C CYS A 314 0.80 -13.79 -22.47
N GLU A 315 0.11 -14.16 -23.55
CA GLU A 315 0.52 -15.19 -24.52
C GLU A 315 0.76 -14.60 -25.92
N THR A 316 1.25 -15.42 -26.82
CA THR A 316 1.53 -15.02 -28.20
C THR A 316 0.26 -14.63 -28.94
N ALA A 317 0.29 -13.53 -29.67
CA ALA A 317 -0.84 -13.05 -30.47
C ALA A 317 -1.30 -14.06 -31.53
N VAL A 318 -2.59 -14.41 -31.54
CA VAL A 318 -3.21 -15.16 -32.66
C VAL A 318 -3.57 -14.24 -33.83
N ASN A 319 -3.69 -12.95 -33.61
CA ASN A 319 -3.91 -11.94 -34.63
C ASN A 319 -2.62 -11.17 -35.02
N GLY A 320 -1.44 -11.72 -34.73
CA GLY A 320 -0.14 -11.06 -34.88
C GLY A 320 0.09 -10.40 -36.25
N ALA A 321 -0.38 -11.02 -37.33
CA ALA A 321 -0.27 -10.46 -38.69
C ALA A 321 -0.97 -9.09 -38.85
N LEU A 322 -1.97 -8.78 -38.02
CA LEU A 322 -2.68 -7.50 -38.02
C LEU A 322 -1.98 -6.44 -37.20
N LEU A 323 -1.07 -6.81 -36.29
CA LEU A 323 -0.44 -5.93 -35.32
C LEU A 323 0.79 -5.22 -35.89
N SER A 324 1.39 -5.78 -36.94
CA SER A 324 2.61 -5.24 -37.54
C SER A 324 2.45 -3.82 -38.05
N GLY A 325 3.31 -2.91 -37.58
CA GLY A 325 3.28 -1.49 -37.92
C GLY A 325 2.12 -0.71 -37.29
N LYS A 326 1.39 -1.28 -36.34
CA LYS A 326 0.21 -0.66 -35.73
C LYS A 326 0.49 -0.21 -34.29
N ILE A 327 -0.41 0.61 -33.78
CA ILE A 327 -0.49 0.92 -32.33
C ILE A 327 -1.39 -0.15 -31.73
N VAL A 328 -0.87 -0.94 -30.81
CA VAL A 328 -1.58 -2.06 -30.22
C VAL A 328 -2.16 -1.66 -28.89
N ILE A 329 -3.45 -1.93 -28.71
CA ILE A 329 -4.14 -1.78 -27.41
C ILE A 329 -4.21 -3.13 -26.74
N LEU A 330 -3.87 -3.18 -25.46
CA LEU A 330 -3.99 -4.36 -24.62
C LEU A 330 -4.44 -3.99 -23.21
N ARG A 331 -4.94 -4.97 -22.48
CA ARG A 331 -5.44 -4.76 -21.12
C ARG A 331 -4.37 -5.07 -20.07
N ARG A 332 -4.45 -4.34 -18.95
CA ARG A 332 -3.76 -4.72 -17.71
C ARG A 332 -4.29 -6.07 -17.22
N GLY A 333 -3.49 -6.83 -16.48
CA GLY A 333 -3.88 -8.04 -15.76
C GLY A 333 -2.80 -9.13 -15.83
N VAL A 334 -2.93 -10.14 -15.03
CA VAL A 334 -2.26 -11.44 -14.91
C VAL A 334 -0.72 -11.43 -14.98
N CYS A 335 -0.09 -11.13 -16.11
CA CYS A 335 1.38 -11.15 -16.26
C CYS A 335 2.01 -9.74 -16.13
N ALA A 336 3.34 -9.68 -16.05
CA ALA A 336 4.07 -8.43 -15.95
C ALA A 336 3.90 -7.55 -17.20
N PHE A 337 3.93 -6.24 -17.02
CA PHE A 337 3.79 -5.28 -18.13
C PHE A 337 4.87 -5.47 -19.20
N VAL A 338 6.09 -5.79 -18.78
CA VAL A 338 7.19 -6.04 -19.70
C VAL A 338 6.90 -7.21 -20.64
N ASP A 339 6.30 -8.31 -20.13
CA ASP A 339 5.96 -9.48 -20.94
C ASP A 339 4.91 -9.11 -21.99
N LYS A 340 3.89 -8.34 -21.61
CA LYS A 340 2.85 -7.84 -22.50
C LYS A 340 3.40 -7.01 -23.65
N VAL A 341 4.30 -6.07 -23.31
CA VAL A 341 4.93 -5.18 -24.29
C VAL A 341 5.84 -5.98 -25.22
N LEU A 342 6.62 -6.92 -24.69
CA LEU A 342 7.50 -7.78 -25.51
C LEU A 342 6.70 -8.69 -26.46
N ASN A 343 5.55 -9.22 -26.02
CA ASN A 343 4.68 -10.02 -26.89
C ASN A 343 4.10 -9.18 -28.04
N ALA A 344 3.67 -7.94 -27.75
CA ALA A 344 3.20 -7.03 -28.78
C ALA A 344 4.33 -6.59 -29.72
N GLN A 345 5.52 -6.33 -29.21
CA GLN A 345 6.72 -6.01 -29.99
C GLN A 345 7.12 -7.17 -30.90
N ALA A 346 7.10 -8.41 -30.40
CA ALA A 346 7.39 -9.60 -31.20
C ALA A 346 6.40 -9.78 -32.37
N ALA A 347 5.16 -9.29 -32.21
CA ALA A 347 4.15 -9.24 -33.27
C ALA A 347 4.32 -8.03 -34.22
N GLY A 348 5.34 -7.18 -34.01
CA GLY A 348 5.66 -6.04 -34.86
C GLY A 348 4.91 -4.75 -34.54
N ALA A 349 4.36 -4.60 -33.33
CA ALA A 349 3.74 -3.36 -32.88
C ALA A 349 4.73 -2.17 -32.93
N THR A 350 4.27 -1.01 -33.37
CA THR A 350 5.07 0.22 -33.39
C THR A 350 5.00 0.95 -32.05
N ALA A 351 3.85 0.86 -31.38
CA ALA A 351 3.64 1.37 -30.01
C ALA A 351 2.58 0.52 -29.31
N VAL A 352 2.58 0.56 -28.00
CA VAL A 352 1.65 -0.19 -27.17
C VAL A 352 0.92 0.74 -26.22
N ILE A 353 -0.39 0.59 -26.13
CA ILE A 353 -1.24 1.26 -25.14
C ILE A 353 -1.77 0.20 -24.19
N VAL A 354 -1.36 0.27 -22.92
CA VAL A 354 -1.91 -0.58 -21.87
C VAL A 354 -3.09 0.14 -21.22
N VAL A 355 -4.26 -0.46 -21.33
CA VAL A 355 -5.50 0.08 -20.76
C VAL A 355 -5.74 -0.56 -19.39
N ASN A 356 -6.05 0.27 -18.40
CA ASN A 356 -6.46 -0.25 -17.10
C ASN A 356 -7.75 -1.06 -17.22
N ASN A 357 -7.82 -2.18 -16.52
CA ASN A 357 -9.00 -3.06 -16.50
C ASN A 357 -10.02 -2.67 -15.42
N ASP A 358 -9.71 -1.64 -14.63
CA ASP A 358 -10.58 -1.12 -13.60
C ASP A 358 -11.09 0.28 -14.00
N THR A 359 -12.40 0.45 -13.91
CA THR A 359 -13.08 1.73 -14.19
C THR A 359 -13.05 2.69 -12.99
N ALA A 360 -12.43 2.30 -11.89
CA ALA A 360 -12.40 3.04 -10.62
C ALA A 360 -11.17 3.95 -10.44
N ASN A 361 -10.34 4.13 -11.49
CA ASN A 361 -9.18 5.05 -11.45
C ASN A 361 -9.31 6.17 -12.47
#